data_82641f5e2f7f720210c1ad2a4acc692b
#
_entry.id   82641f5e2f7f720210c1ad2a4acc692b
#
_cell.length_a   1.000
_cell.length_b   1.000
_cell.length_c   1.000
_cell.angle_alpha   90.00
_cell.angle_beta   90.00
_cell.angle_gamma   90.00
#
_symmetry.space_group_name_H-M   'P 1'
#
loop_
_entity.id
_entity.type
_entity.pdbx_description
1 polymer ?
#
loop_
_entity_poly.entity_id
_entity_poly.type
_entity_poly.pdbx_seq_one_letter_code
_entity_poly.pdbx_strand_id
1 'polypeptide(L)'
;MMNSPATRYMLFSTGGVRYAVNVDYLDEISELLQEYPIPQAPRFLRGVVNIHGKLAAVFDLSLYVGTGPVKKGCNLLLLKMPETSLAIVVEQMERMIPGDEIVSIEQGAGPSGATTFILADGKAELLDAEHLVDSMENSFVA
;
A
#
# COMPACT_ATOMS: atom_id res chain seq x y z
N MET A 1 5.84 20.12 -0.99
CA MET A 1 6.38 19.53 -2.21
C MET A 1 6.75 18.08 -1.92
N MET A 2 6.57 17.20 -2.89
CA MET A 2 6.77 15.77 -2.69
C MET A 2 8.19 15.37 -2.33
N ASN A 3 9.20 16.11 -2.80
CA ASN A 3 10.60 15.81 -2.51
C ASN A 3 11.20 16.71 -1.42
N SER A 4 10.34 17.26 -0.55
CA SER A 4 10.80 18.00 0.62
C SER A 4 11.47 17.06 1.61
N PRO A 5 12.61 17.43 2.22
CA PRO A 5 13.26 16.58 3.23
C PRO A 5 12.39 16.34 4.48
N ALA A 6 11.41 17.21 4.74
CA ALA A 6 10.48 17.03 5.86
C ALA A 6 9.47 15.92 5.62
N THR A 7 9.17 15.60 4.35
CA THR A 7 8.26 14.50 4.00
C THR A 7 9.05 13.21 3.97
N ARG A 8 8.49 12.15 4.56
CA ARG A 8 9.14 10.84 4.61
C ARG A 8 8.25 9.79 3.96
N TYR A 9 8.89 8.80 3.37
CA TYR A 9 8.21 7.71 2.69
C TYR A 9 8.76 6.39 3.19
N MET A 10 7.87 5.43 3.39
CA MET A 10 8.26 4.05 3.66
C MET A 10 8.30 3.29 2.35
N LEU A 11 9.42 2.65 2.06
CA LEU A 11 9.58 1.81 0.89
C LEU A 11 9.24 0.37 1.25
N PHE A 12 8.52 -0.28 0.36
CA PHE A 12 8.20 -1.70 0.50
C PHE A 12 8.01 -2.30 -0.89
N SER A 13 8.06 -3.61 -0.98
CA SER A 13 7.81 -4.30 -2.25
C SER A 13 6.82 -5.43 -2.07
N THR A 14 6.04 -5.65 -3.11
CA THR A 14 5.09 -6.74 -3.18
C THR A 14 4.75 -6.98 -4.65
N GLY A 15 4.58 -8.26 -5.03
CA GLY A 15 4.25 -8.62 -6.40
C GLY A 15 5.27 -8.19 -7.43
N GLY A 16 6.54 -8.09 -7.05
CA GLY A 16 7.60 -7.67 -7.96
C GLY A 16 7.68 -6.15 -8.20
N VAL A 17 6.88 -5.37 -7.50
CA VAL A 17 6.86 -3.92 -7.64
C VAL A 17 7.28 -3.27 -6.33
N ARG A 18 8.11 -2.24 -6.44
CA ARG A 18 8.53 -1.43 -5.30
C ARG A 18 7.62 -0.22 -5.17
N TYR A 19 7.16 0.03 -3.95
CA TYR A 19 6.24 1.14 -3.65
C TYR A 19 6.83 2.06 -2.60
N ALA A 20 6.34 3.29 -2.61
CA ALA A 20 6.59 4.27 -1.57
C ALA A 20 5.25 4.76 -1.03
N VAL A 21 5.10 4.82 0.29
CA VAL A 21 3.92 5.39 0.92
C VAL A 21 4.35 6.51 1.85
N ASN A 22 3.61 7.63 1.79
CA ASN A 22 3.84 8.74 2.71
C ASN A 22 3.56 8.28 4.13
N VAL A 23 4.53 8.47 5.04
CA VAL A 23 4.40 7.99 6.43
C VAL A 23 3.25 8.64 7.18
N ASP A 24 2.75 9.78 6.71
CA ASP A 24 1.57 10.41 7.31
C ASP A 24 0.32 9.54 7.18
N TYR A 25 0.28 8.63 6.20
CA TYR A 25 -0.81 7.66 6.04
C TYR A 25 -0.55 6.36 6.76
N LEU A 26 0.61 6.19 7.38
CA LEU A 26 1.00 4.94 8.00
C LEU A 26 0.65 4.95 9.48
N ASP A 27 -0.23 4.05 9.90
CA ASP A 27 -0.62 3.91 11.30
C ASP A 27 0.35 2.97 12.03
N GLU A 28 0.48 1.74 11.52
CA GLU A 28 1.44 0.80 12.08
C GLU A 28 1.81 -0.28 11.06
N ILE A 29 2.91 -0.97 11.33
CA ILE A 29 3.34 -2.16 10.60
C ILE A 29 3.15 -3.33 11.55
N SER A 30 2.31 -4.28 11.15
CA SER A 30 1.99 -5.45 11.95
C SER A 30 2.53 -6.71 11.27
N GLU A 31 2.75 -7.76 12.04
CA GLU A 31 2.96 -9.07 11.47
C GLU A 31 1.66 -9.61 10.89
N LEU A 32 1.75 -10.70 10.13
CA LEU A 32 0.55 -11.31 9.55
C LEU A 32 -0.35 -11.83 10.66
N LEU A 33 -1.64 -11.55 10.53
CA LEU A 33 -2.68 -11.96 11.47
C LEU A 33 -3.69 -12.87 10.76
N GLN A 34 -4.50 -13.55 11.53
CA GLN A 34 -5.56 -14.38 10.98
C GLN A 34 -6.57 -13.53 10.24
N GLU A 35 -6.84 -13.91 9.00
CA GLU A 35 -7.81 -13.23 8.14
C GLU A 35 -9.14 -13.95 8.18
N TYR A 36 -10.21 -13.16 8.20
CA TYR A 36 -11.58 -13.66 8.14
C TYR A 36 -12.16 -13.23 6.78
N PRO A 37 -12.55 -14.20 5.92
CA PRO A 37 -12.99 -13.84 4.56
C PRO A 37 -14.22 -12.93 4.56
N ILE A 38 -14.28 -12.06 3.54
CA ILE A 38 -15.44 -11.21 3.30
C ILE A 38 -16.25 -11.87 2.18
N PRO A 39 -17.51 -12.27 2.42
CA PRO A 39 -18.34 -12.90 1.39
C PRO A 39 -18.52 -11.97 0.18
N GLN A 40 -18.38 -12.52 -1.01
CA GLN A 40 -18.60 -11.81 -2.28
C GLN A 40 -17.72 -10.60 -2.50
N ALA A 41 -16.59 -10.51 -1.81
CA ALA A 41 -15.63 -9.43 -2.00
C ALA A 41 -14.82 -9.66 -3.28
N PRO A 42 -14.29 -8.57 -3.89
CA PRO A 42 -13.33 -8.71 -4.98
C PRO A 42 -12.09 -9.49 -4.50
N ARG A 43 -11.39 -10.14 -5.42
CA ARG A 43 -10.24 -10.99 -5.07
C ARG A 43 -9.13 -10.24 -4.32
N PHE A 44 -8.94 -8.95 -4.61
CA PHE A 44 -7.91 -8.16 -3.95
C PHE A 44 -8.25 -7.80 -2.49
N LEU A 45 -9.48 -8.00 -2.06
CA LEU A 45 -9.87 -7.90 -0.64
C LEU A 45 -9.90 -9.30 -0.06
N ARG A 46 -8.83 -9.69 0.63
CA ARG A 46 -8.65 -11.04 1.13
C ARG A 46 -9.54 -11.36 2.32
N GLY A 47 -9.88 -10.35 3.10
CA GLY A 47 -10.68 -10.55 4.30
C GLY A 47 -10.54 -9.38 5.24
N VAL A 48 -10.84 -9.59 6.52
CA VAL A 48 -10.62 -8.63 7.58
C VAL A 48 -9.71 -9.23 8.64
N VAL A 49 -8.96 -8.37 9.31
CA VAL A 49 -8.14 -8.73 10.47
C VAL A 49 -8.51 -7.83 11.63
N ASN A 50 -8.27 -8.32 12.84
CA ASN A 50 -8.44 -7.53 14.06
C ASN A 50 -7.05 -7.06 14.51
N ILE A 51 -6.83 -5.75 14.49
CA ILE A 51 -5.60 -5.14 14.94
C ILE A 51 -5.94 -4.25 16.13
N HIS A 52 -5.58 -4.71 17.34
CA HIS A 52 -5.84 -3.98 18.60
C HIS A 52 -7.32 -3.59 18.76
N GLY A 53 -8.23 -4.50 18.44
CA GLY A 53 -9.67 -4.26 18.54
C GLY A 53 -10.29 -3.53 17.37
N LYS A 54 -9.50 -3.11 16.39
CA LYS A 54 -9.97 -2.49 15.16
C LYS A 54 -10.02 -3.50 14.03
N LEU A 55 -11.11 -3.52 13.30
CA LEU A 55 -11.20 -4.33 12.09
C LEU A 55 -10.64 -3.55 10.90
N ALA A 56 -9.73 -4.18 10.16
CA ALA A 56 -9.14 -3.61 8.97
C ALA A 56 -9.35 -4.56 7.79
N ALA A 57 -9.72 -4.02 6.63
CA ALA A 57 -9.81 -4.81 5.41
C ALA A 57 -8.40 -5.12 4.91
N VAL A 58 -8.16 -6.38 4.53
CA VAL A 58 -6.86 -6.83 4.03
C VAL A 58 -6.85 -6.72 2.52
N PHE A 59 -5.99 -5.85 2.02
CA PHE A 59 -5.89 -5.50 0.60
C PHE A 59 -4.64 -6.15 0.01
N ASP A 60 -4.82 -6.94 -1.04
CA ASP A 60 -3.70 -7.53 -1.79
C ASP A 60 -3.41 -6.65 -3.01
N LEU A 61 -2.38 -5.83 -2.90
CA LEU A 61 -2.02 -4.87 -3.93
C LEU A 61 -1.59 -5.56 -5.23
N SER A 62 -0.94 -6.72 -5.14
CA SER A 62 -0.55 -7.51 -6.31
C SER A 62 -1.74 -7.97 -7.13
N LEU A 63 -2.79 -8.44 -6.46
CA LEU A 63 -4.03 -8.82 -7.15
C LEU A 63 -4.72 -7.60 -7.75
N TYR A 64 -4.70 -6.47 -7.04
CA TYR A 64 -5.33 -5.25 -7.53
C TYR A 64 -4.69 -4.76 -8.83
N VAL A 65 -3.36 -4.77 -8.91
CA VAL A 65 -2.65 -4.34 -10.13
C VAL A 65 -2.48 -5.44 -11.16
N GLY A 66 -2.89 -6.67 -10.85
CA GLY A 66 -2.94 -7.76 -11.83
C GLY A 66 -1.66 -8.60 -11.94
N THR A 67 -0.76 -8.52 -10.98
CA THR A 67 0.47 -9.32 -11.00
C THR A 67 0.33 -10.66 -10.26
N GLY A 68 -0.88 -11.00 -9.82
CA GLY A 68 -1.16 -12.24 -9.11
C GLY A 68 -1.11 -12.08 -7.60
N PRO A 69 -1.52 -13.10 -6.84
CA PRO A 69 -1.56 -13.00 -5.39
C PRO A 69 -0.17 -12.91 -4.77
N VAL A 70 -0.09 -12.27 -3.61
CA VAL A 70 1.12 -12.27 -2.80
C VAL A 70 1.42 -13.69 -2.37
N LYS A 71 2.59 -14.21 -2.75
CA LYS A 71 2.97 -15.59 -2.48
C LYS A 71 3.44 -15.80 -1.05
N LYS A 72 4.12 -14.80 -0.50
CA LYS A 72 4.71 -14.89 0.83
C LYS A 72 4.67 -13.52 1.49
N GLY A 73 3.53 -13.20 2.10
CA GLY A 73 3.42 -11.98 2.87
C GLY A 73 4.22 -12.07 4.16
N CYS A 74 4.90 -10.99 4.52
CA CYS A 74 5.66 -10.88 5.76
C CYS A 74 4.99 -9.97 6.77
N ASN A 75 4.32 -8.93 6.30
CA ASN A 75 3.77 -7.88 7.16
C ASN A 75 2.44 -7.38 6.62
N LEU A 76 1.71 -6.73 7.52
CA LEU A 76 0.56 -5.90 7.18
C LEU A 76 0.92 -4.45 7.43
N LEU A 77 0.68 -3.61 6.43
CA LEU A 77 0.91 -2.18 6.51
C LEU A 77 -0.43 -1.52 6.72
N LEU A 78 -0.69 -1.07 7.95
CA LEU A 78 -1.97 -0.47 8.32
C LEU A 78 -1.99 1.00 7.96
N LEU A 79 -2.92 1.40 7.12
CA LEU A 79 -3.07 2.79 6.69
C LEU A 79 -3.98 3.55 7.64
N LYS A 80 -3.58 4.77 7.93
CA LYS A 80 -4.29 5.70 8.80
C LYS A 80 -5.25 6.53 7.97
N MET A 81 -6.51 6.13 7.94
CA MET A 81 -7.54 6.83 7.18
C MET A 81 -8.67 7.26 8.12
N PRO A 82 -9.36 8.39 7.85
CA PRO A 82 -10.34 8.94 8.79
C PRO A 82 -11.50 8.01 9.13
N GLU A 83 -12.03 7.30 8.16
CA GLU A 83 -13.25 6.51 8.34
C GLU A 83 -13.08 5.04 7.98
N THR A 84 -11.91 4.64 7.52
CA THR A 84 -11.69 3.29 7.02
C THR A 84 -10.32 2.81 7.45
N SER A 85 -10.25 1.56 7.91
CA SER A 85 -8.99 0.92 8.21
C SER A 85 -8.64 -0.06 7.09
N LEU A 86 -7.50 0.13 6.47
CA LEU A 86 -7.02 -0.68 5.36
C LEU A 86 -5.65 -1.23 5.69
N ALA A 87 -5.48 -2.54 5.58
CA ALA A 87 -4.20 -3.21 5.81
C ALA A 87 -3.70 -3.80 4.50
N ILE A 88 -2.52 -3.39 4.06
CA ILE A 88 -1.93 -3.88 2.82
C ILE A 88 -0.97 -5.02 3.14
N VAL A 89 -1.14 -6.15 2.46
CA VAL A 89 -0.21 -7.28 2.57
C VAL A 89 1.08 -6.94 1.84
N VAL A 90 2.21 -7.06 2.53
CA VAL A 90 3.51 -6.69 2.01
C VAL A 90 4.44 -7.89 2.06
N GLU A 91 5.15 -8.15 0.96
CA GLU A 91 6.13 -9.22 0.91
C GLU A 91 7.42 -8.83 1.60
N GLN A 92 7.86 -7.58 1.42
CA GLN A 92 9.11 -7.10 2.02
C GLN A 92 9.02 -5.63 2.37
N MET A 93 9.22 -5.32 3.65
CA MET A 93 9.45 -3.95 4.08
C MET A 93 10.91 -3.61 3.81
N GLU A 94 11.16 -2.39 3.33
CA GLU A 94 12.51 -1.95 3.04
C GLU A 94 12.98 -0.93 4.08
N ARG A 95 12.94 0.35 3.72
CA ARG A 95 13.44 1.41 4.61
C ARG A 95 12.62 2.68 4.44
N MET A 96 12.73 3.54 5.44
CA MET A 96 12.14 4.87 5.37
C MET A 96 13.15 5.82 4.72
N ILE A 97 12.67 6.66 3.79
CA ILE A 97 13.51 7.65 3.12
C ILE A 97 12.95 9.05 3.33
N PRO A 98 13.81 10.08 3.47
CA PRO A 98 13.35 11.46 3.38
C PRO A 98 13.08 11.82 1.93
N GLY A 99 12.24 12.83 1.71
CA GLY A 99 11.85 13.24 0.36
C GLY A 99 13.01 13.73 -0.49
N ASP A 100 14.10 14.22 0.11
CA ASP A 100 15.27 14.70 -0.65
C ASP A 100 16.11 13.56 -1.24
N GLU A 101 15.86 12.32 -0.90
CA GLU A 101 16.46 11.17 -1.60
C GLU A 101 15.80 10.91 -2.97
N ILE A 102 14.66 11.53 -3.25
CA ILE A 102 13.99 11.39 -4.54
C ILE A 102 14.73 12.24 -5.56
N VAL A 103 15.33 11.58 -6.56
CA VAL A 103 16.12 12.24 -7.60
C VAL A 103 15.22 12.99 -8.57
N SER A 104 14.12 12.33 -8.99
CA SER A 104 13.13 12.93 -9.89
C SER A 104 11.80 12.21 -9.75
N ILE A 105 10.75 12.82 -10.30
CA ILE A 105 9.40 12.31 -10.24
C ILE A 105 8.86 12.22 -11.66
N GLU A 106 8.33 11.05 -12.02
CA GLU A 106 7.66 10.82 -13.31
C GLU A 106 6.18 10.65 -13.08
N GLN A 107 5.37 11.46 -13.77
CA GLN A 107 3.92 11.40 -13.66
C GLN A 107 3.36 10.46 -14.73
N GLY A 108 2.46 9.56 -14.30
CA GLY A 108 1.75 8.70 -15.24
C GLY A 108 2.58 7.60 -15.89
N ALA A 109 3.80 7.36 -15.40
CA ALA A 109 4.72 6.38 -15.99
C ALA A 109 4.43 4.94 -15.56
N GLY A 110 3.70 4.75 -14.47
CA GLY A 110 3.37 3.41 -13.97
C GLY A 110 2.24 2.75 -14.75
N PRO A 111 2.04 1.44 -14.58
CA PRO A 111 0.99 0.70 -15.29
C PRO A 111 -0.42 1.24 -15.06
N SER A 112 -0.66 1.85 -13.92
CA SER A 112 -1.96 2.44 -13.56
C SER A 112 -2.00 3.95 -13.77
N GLY A 113 -0.99 4.54 -14.41
CA GLY A 113 -0.85 5.99 -14.51
C GLY A 113 -0.35 6.63 -13.22
N ALA A 114 0.21 5.86 -12.33
CA ALA A 114 0.67 6.34 -11.03
C ALA A 114 1.94 7.17 -11.13
N THR A 115 2.16 7.98 -10.11
CA THR A 115 3.42 8.73 -9.93
C THR A 115 4.55 7.76 -9.59
N THR A 116 5.68 7.93 -10.24
CA THR A 116 6.87 7.11 -10.00
C THR A 116 7.99 7.98 -9.47
N PHE A 117 8.57 7.56 -8.35
CA PHE A 117 9.77 8.19 -7.79
C PHE A 117 11.01 7.52 -8.37
N ILE A 118 11.94 8.33 -8.83
CA ILE A 118 13.26 7.87 -9.28
C ILE A 118 14.21 8.08 -8.11
N LEU A 119 14.83 6.99 -7.67
CA LEU A 119 15.79 6.99 -6.58
C LEU A 119 17.16 6.61 -7.12
N ALA A 120 18.22 6.80 -6.33
CA ALA A 120 19.57 6.45 -6.74
C ALA A 120 19.72 4.96 -7.08
N ASP A 121 18.96 4.10 -6.40
CA ASP A 121 19.04 2.64 -6.56
C ASP A 121 17.88 2.03 -7.36
N GLY A 122 17.03 2.85 -7.98
CA GLY A 122 15.93 2.34 -8.79
C GLY A 122 14.69 3.19 -8.70
N LYS A 123 13.53 2.55 -8.92
CA LYS A 123 12.23 3.23 -8.96
C LYS A 123 11.33 2.74 -7.84
N ALA A 124 10.36 3.58 -7.46
CA ALA A 124 9.27 3.18 -6.56
C ALA A 124 7.99 3.89 -7.01
N GLU A 125 6.90 3.15 -7.10
CA GLU A 125 5.60 3.75 -7.37
C GLU A 125 5.03 4.38 -6.10
N LEU A 126 4.54 5.60 -6.20
CA LEU A 126 3.88 6.25 -5.07
C LEU A 126 2.50 5.59 -4.87
N LEU A 127 2.27 5.06 -3.68
CA LEU A 127 0.99 4.50 -3.31
C LEU A 127 0.03 5.63 -2.96
N ASP A 128 -1.09 5.72 -3.69
CA ASP A 128 -2.15 6.67 -3.39
C ASP A 128 -3.15 6.00 -2.47
N ALA A 129 -3.00 6.24 -1.16
CA ALA A 129 -3.83 5.60 -0.15
C ALA A 129 -5.31 5.98 -0.28
N GLU A 130 -5.59 7.23 -0.62
CA GLU A 130 -6.97 7.68 -0.79
C GLU A 130 -7.64 6.99 -1.97
N HIS A 131 -6.91 6.81 -3.08
CA HIS A 131 -7.43 6.10 -4.24
C HIS A 131 -7.73 4.63 -3.93
N LEU A 132 -6.89 3.97 -3.13
CA LEU A 132 -7.12 2.59 -2.72
C LEU A 132 -8.39 2.46 -1.88
N VAL A 133 -8.60 3.39 -0.96
CA VAL A 133 -9.80 3.38 -0.12
C VAL A 133 -11.04 3.61 -0.99
N ASP A 134 -10.99 4.54 -1.92
CA ASP A 134 -12.11 4.79 -2.84
C ASP A 134 -12.41 3.55 -3.69
N SER A 135 -11.38 2.90 -4.20
CA SER A 135 -11.53 1.68 -4.99
C SER A 135 -12.17 0.55 -4.17
N MET A 136 -11.75 0.41 -2.91
CA MET A 136 -12.33 -0.58 -2.01
C MET A 136 -13.81 -0.30 -1.75
N GLU A 137 -14.15 0.94 -1.42
CA GLU A 137 -15.52 1.31 -1.12
C GLU A 137 -16.43 1.13 -2.34
N ASN A 138 -15.97 1.53 -3.52
CA ASN A 138 -16.74 1.39 -4.76
C ASN A 138 -16.95 -0.07 -5.16
N SER A 139 -16.10 -0.99 -4.71
CA SER A 139 -16.24 -2.42 -4.98
C SER A 139 -17.45 -3.04 -4.30
N PHE A 140 -17.99 -2.41 -3.27
CA PHE A 140 -19.17 -2.88 -2.56
C PHE A 140 -20.46 -2.18 -2.99
N VAL A 141 -20.37 -1.23 -3.92
CA VAL A 141 -21.56 -0.56 -4.49
C VAL A 141 -22.08 -1.42 -5.63
N ALA A 142 -23.30 -1.89 -5.49
CA ALA A 142 -23.93 -2.73 -6.49
C ALA A 142 -24.33 -1.91 -7.74
#